data_007a3697b8f0e556565049534bbca4ad
#
_entry.id   007a3697b8f0e556565049534bbca4ad
#
_cell.length_a   1.000
_cell.length_b   1.000
_cell.length_c   1.000
_cell.angle_alpha   90.00
_cell.angle_beta   90.00
_cell.angle_gamma   90.00
#
_symmetry.space_group_name_H-M   'P 1'
#
loop_
_entity.id
_entity.type
_entity.pdbx_description
1 polymer ?
#
loop_
_entity_poly.entity_id
_entity_poly.type
_entity_poly.pdbx_seq_one_letter_code
_entity_poly.pdbx_strand_id
1 'polypeptide(L)'
;MYKRQALESVTYDAATDSFTVQVKVTNTGDVAGKEVVQVYGQQPYTEFDRANAIEKASVQLVGFGKTNVLQPGESETVSVTVDRKELTVYDEHVNKTYILEAGDYYLSVGLDAHDAVNNILAAKGYAPIAQETPAAEGAEEAETATLTANGAAAMDAPGDAAKVYKFTVDSDDNATYSVSGTGYKITNQFGDADLNSYGEKLVTYLSRSDWQGTWPVSYASLTANDAIINGLQFNYTAEAPDETVITGSTATNYTLANLIGKDY
;
A
#
# COMPACT_ATOMS: atom_id res chain seq x y z
N MET A 1 10.01 -23.77 -6.47
CA MET A 1 9.09 -24.02 -7.61
C MET A 1 9.10 -22.75 -8.45
N TYR A 2 9.56 -22.82 -9.68
CA TYR A 2 9.71 -21.65 -10.54
C TYR A 2 8.60 -21.62 -11.58
N LYS A 3 7.82 -20.53 -11.61
CA LYS A 3 6.83 -20.24 -12.65
C LYS A 3 7.20 -18.91 -13.29
N ARG A 4 7.17 -18.86 -14.61
CA ARG A 4 7.37 -17.62 -15.36
C ARG A 4 6.02 -17.15 -15.87
N GLN A 5 5.70 -15.89 -15.61
CA GLN A 5 4.51 -15.21 -16.11
C GLN A 5 4.90 -14.21 -17.21
N ALA A 6 4.11 -14.17 -18.27
CA ALA A 6 4.26 -13.22 -19.37
C ALA A 6 2.88 -12.64 -19.72
N LEU A 7 2.78 -11.33 -19.80
CA LEU A 7 1.61 -10.64 -20.31
C LEU A 7 1.51 -10.87 -21.82
N GLU A 8 0.42 -11.49 -22.29
CA GLU A 8 0.21 -11.74 -23.73
C GLU A 8 -0.63 -10.64 -24.38
N SER A 9 -1.70 -10.23 -23.74
CA SER A 9 -2.58 -9.18 -24.24
C SER A 9 -3.44 -8.56 -23.16
N VAL A 10 -3.88 -7.33 -23.43
CA VAL A 10 -4.95 -6.65 -22.68
C VAL A 10 -5.95 -6.10 -23.68
N THR A 11 -7.22 -6.40 -23.49
CA THR A 11 -8.31 -5.87 -24.30
C THR A 11 -9.34 -5.18 -23.42
N TYR A 12 -9.85 -4.05 -23.87
CA TYR A 12 -10.94 -3.33 -23.18
C TYR A 12 -12.25 -3.59 -23.89
N ASP A 13 -13.28 -3.94 -23.12
CA ASP A 13 -14.65 -4.07 -23.58
C ASP A 13 -15.50 -2.94 -23.00
N ALA A 14 -15.93 -2.03 -23.86
CA ALA A 14 -16.77 -0.90 -23.47
C ALA A 14 -18.20 -1.29 -23.07
N ALA A 15 -18.68 -2.48 -23.47
CA ALA A 15 -20.02 -2.92 -23.10
C ALA A 15 -20.09 -3.41 -21.66
N THR A 16 -19.02 -3.97 -21.16
CA THR A 16 -18.88 -4.45 -19.78
C THR A 16 -18.06 -3.52 -18.91
N ASP A 17 -17.47 -2.47 -19.48
CA ASP A 17 -16.56 -1.51 -18.85
C ASP A 17 -15.42 -2.23 -18.09
N SER A 18 -14.82 -3.21 -18.75
CA SER A 18 -13.79 -4.05 -18.15
C SER A 18 -12.63 -4.34 -19.09
N PHE A 19 -11.48 -4.64 -18.51
CA PHE A 19 -10.30 -5.16 -19.21
C PHE A 19 -10.23 -6.67 -19.05
N THR A 20 -9.87 -7.36 -20.12
CA THR A 20 -9.46 -8.77 -20.09
C THR A 20 -7.96 -8.84 -20.26
N VAL A 21 -7.26 -9.33 -19.25
CA VAL A 21 -5.79 -9.48 -19.20
C VAL A 21 -5.46 -10.95 -19.41
N GLN A 22 -4.71 -11.28 -20.48
CA GLN A 22 -4.27 -12.63 -20.79
C GLN A 22 -2.81 -12.80 -20.36
N VAL A 23 -2.57 -13.76 -19.49
CA VAL A 23 -1.24 -14.02 -18.92
C VAL A 23 -0.86 -15.48 -19.13
N LYS A 24 0.23 -15.70 -19.86
CA LYS A 24 0.80 -17.01 -20.03
C LYS A 24 1.67 -17.37 -18.83
N VAL A 25 1.37 -18.48 -18.21
CA VAL A 25 2.14 -19.06 -17.11
C VAL A 25 2.82 -20.32 -17.59
N THR A 26 4.14 -20.41 -17.42
CA THR A 26 4.93 -21.60 -17.78
C THR A 26 5.59 -22.16 -16.52
N ASN A 27 5.41 -23.44 -16.26
CA ASN A 27 6.14 -24.13 -15.21
C ASN A 27 7.59 -24.41 -15.67
N THR A 28 8.52 -23.61 -15.18
CA THR A 28 9.96 -23.75 -15.48
C THR A 28 10.73 -24.54 -14.42
N GLY A 29 10.04 -25.07 -13.42
CA GLY A 29 10.61 -25.91 -12.36
C GLY A 29 10.39 -27.40 -12.62
N ASP A 30 10.94 -28.22 -11.76
CA ASP A 30 10.94 -29.68 -11.87
C ASP A 30 9.75 -30.37 -11.18
N VAL A 31 8.89 -29.58 -10.51
CA VAL A 31 7.75 -30.10 -9.75
C VAL A 31 6.45 -29.54 -10.28
N ALA A 32 5.45 -30.39 -10.46
CA ALA A 32 4.11 -29.99 -10.83
C ALA A 32 3.46 -29.08 -9.78
N GLY A 33 2.66 -28.10 -10.23
CA GLY A 33 1.95 -27.22 -9.29
C GLY A 33 1.17 -26.11 -9.97
N LYS A 34 0.40 -25.40 -9.16
CA LYS A 34 -0.42 -24.27 -9.59
C LYS A 34 0.32 -22.96 -9.37
N GLU A 35 -0.11 -21.92 -10.08
CA GLU A 35 0.38 -20.55 -9.92
C GLU A 35 -0.80 -19.60 -9.81
N VAL A 36 -0.62 -18.49 -9.11
CA VAL A 36 -1.57 -17.39 -9.04
C VAL A 36 -1.06 -16.24 -9.90
N VAL A 37 -1.87 -15.81 -10.84
CA VAL A 37 -1.66 -14.58 -11.60
C VAL A 37 -2.32 -13.45 -10.85
N GLN A 38 -1.59 -12.38 -10.60
CA GLN A 38 -2.08 -11.18 -9.95
C GLN A 38 -1.92 -10.01 -10.90
N VAL A 39 -2.98 -9.22 -11.05
CA VAL A 39 -3.00 -8.00 -11.84
C VAL A 39 -3.16 -6.82 -10.90
N TYR A 40 -2.23 -5.90 -10.98
CA TYR A 40 -2.20 -4.68 -10.18
C TYR A 40 -2.48 -3.46 -11.04
N GLY A 41 -3.27 -2.54 -10.51
CA GLY A 41 -3.58 -1.26 -11.14
C GLY A 41 -2.83 -0.11 -10.48
N GLN A 42 -2.30 0.80 -11.28
CA GLN A 42 -1.82 2.10 -10.83
C GLN A 42 -2.65 3.20 -11.46
N GLN A 43 -3.13 4.09 -10.63
CA GLN A 43 -3.87 5.30 -11.01
C GLN A 43 -2.91 6.50 -11.13
N PRO A 44 -3.26 7.56 -11.88
CA PRO A 44 -2.54 8.82 -11.81
C PRO A 44 -2.65 9.41 -10.39
N TYR A 45 -1.62 10.11 -9.94
CA TYR A 45 -1.61 10.89 -8.70
C TYR A 45 -1.42 12.35 -9.07
N THR A 46 -2.51 13.10 -9.06
CA THR A 46 -2.64 14.41 -9.71
C THR A 46 -2.45 15.56 -8.73
N GLU A 47 -2.40 16.79 -9.23
CA GLU A 47 -2.46 17.99 -8.40
C GLU A 47 -3.80 18.13 -7.68
N PHE A 48 -4.89 17.63 -8.31
CA PHE A 48 -6.19 17.58 -7.66
C PHE A 48 -6.17 16.69 -6.42
N ASP A 49 -5.56 15.51 -6.51
CA ASP A 49 -5.37 14.61 -5.38
C ASP A 49 -4.63 15.30 -4.22
N ARG A 50 -3.50 15.92 -4.53
CA ARG A 50 -2.68 16.61 -3.52
C ARG A 50 -3.43 17.76 -2.85
N ALA A 51 -4.15 18.56 -3.66
CA ALA A 51 -4.91 19.71 -3.17
C ALA A 51 -6.09 19.30 -2.28
N ASN A 52 -6.66 18.12 -2.50
CA ASN A 52 -7.84 17.64 -1.80
C ASN A 52 -7.55 16.49 -0.83
N ALA A 53 -6.28 16.23 -0.53
CA ALA A 53 -5.84 15.17 0.38
C ALA A 53 -6.40 13.78 0.01
N ILE A 54 -6.54 13.51 -1.29
CA ILE A 54 -6.95 12.21 -1.80
C ILE A 54 -5.69 11.32 -1.87
N GLU A 55 -5.66 10.28 -1.05
CA GLU A 55 -4.54 9.36 -1.03
C GLU A 55 -4.82 8.14 -1.90
N LYS A 56 -3.81 7.73 -2.67
CA LYS A 56 -3.87 6.57 -3.57
C LYS A 56 -2.69 5.65 -3.30
N ALA A 57 -2.93 4.36 -3.32
CA ALA A 57 -1.86 3.38 -3.28
C ALA A 57 -0.93 3.49 -4.50
N SER A 58 0.34 3.15 -4.33
CA SER A 58 1.27 3.07 -5.47
C SER A 58 0.81 2.06 -6.51
N VAL A 59 0.25 0.94 -6.07
CA VAL A 59 -0.50 -0.04 -6.86
C VAL A 59 -1.54 -0.70 -5.96
N GLN A 60 -2.61 -1.21 -6.55
CA GLN A 60 -3.62 -2.02 -5.85
C GLN A 60 -3.90 -3.29 -6.64
N LEU A 61 -4.20 -4.38 -5.95
CA LEU A 61 -4.62 -5.62 -6.59
C LEU A 61 -6.02 -5.43 -7.17
N VAL A 62 -6.16 -5.50 -8.50
CA VAL A 62 -7.43 -5.25 -9.20
C VAL A 62 -8.01 -6.52 -9.84
N GLY A 63 -7.27 -7.61 -9.85
CA GLY A 63 -7.76 -8.89 -10.33
C GLY A 63 -6.75 -10.01 -10.10
N PHE A 64 -7.23 -11.23 -10.06
CA PHE A 64 -6.38 -12.40 -9.97
C PHE A 64 -7.02 -13.61 -10.62
N GLY A 65 -6.19 -14.59 -10.97
CA GLY A 65 -6.60 -15.88 -11.49
C GLY A 65 -5.63 -16.97 -11.07
N LYS A 66 -6.01 -18.22 -11.26
CA LYS A 66 -5.17 -19.36 -10.86
C LYS A 66 -5.14 -20.41 -11.96
N THR A 67 -3.94 -20.93 -12.23
CA THR A 67 -3.76 -22.03 -13.19
C THR A 67 -4.32 -23.35 -12.66
N ASN A 68 -4.53 -24.27 -13.55
CA ASN A 68 -4.55 -25.70 -13.22
C ASN A 68 -3.17 -26.16 -12.73
N VAL A 69 -3.06 -27.45 -12.39
CA VAL A 69 -1.76 -28.03 -12.09
C VAL A 69 -0.97 -28.14 -13.39
N LEU A 70 0.14 -27.44 -13.48
CA LEU A 70 1.06 -27.50 -14.61
C LEU A 70 2.18 -28.46 -14.32
N GLN A 71 2.42 -29.44 -15.20
CA GLN A 71 3.60 -30.29 -15.17
C GLN A 71 4.86 -29.46 -15.52
N PRO A 72 6.07 -29.94 -15.23
CA PRO A 72 7.30 -29.32 -15.71
C PRO A 72 7.26 -29.10 -17.21
N GLY A 73 7.54 -27.84 -17.65
CA GLY A 73 7.49 -27.41 -19.05
C GLY A 73 6.11 -27.05 -19.57
N GLU A 74 5.01 -27.36 -18.89
CA GLU A 74 3.66 -26.99 -19.32
C GLU A 74 3.38 -25.51 -19.14
N SER A 75 2.50 -25.01 -20.01
CA SER A 75 2.01 -23.64 -19.99
C SER A 75 0.50 -23.59 -20.06
N GLU A 76 -0.07 -22.57 -19.44
CA GLU A 76 -1.50 -22.23 -19.50
C GLU A 76 -1.65 -20.72 -19.61
N THR A 77 -2.63 -20.24 -20.38
CA THR A 77 -2.99 -18.83 -20.40
C THR A 77 -4.18 -18.61 -19.47
N VAL A 78 -3.96 -17.80 -18.45
CA VAL A 78 -4.97 -17.37 -17.48
C VAL A 78 -5.57 -16.06 -17.93
N SER A 79 -6.90 -16.01 -18.00
CA SER A 79 -7.67 -14.79 -18.28
C SER A 79 -8.11 -14.15 -16.97
N VAL A 80 -7.76 -12.91 -16.75
CA VAL A 80 -8.16 -12.12 -15.58
C VAL A 80 -9.01 -10.94 -16.05
N THR A 81 -10.21 -10.80 -15.51
CA THR A 81 -11.08 -9.64 -15.75
C THR A 81 -10.77 -8.58 -14.69
N VAL A 82 -10.62 -7.34 -15.14
CA VAL A 82 -10.42 -6.15 -14.30
C VAL A 82 -11.52 -5.16 -14.64
N ASP A 83 -12.44 -4.95 -13.71
CA ASP A 83 -13.48 -3.94 -13.87
C ASP A 83 -12.85 -2.54 -13.77
N ARG A 84 -13.18 -1.64 -14.70
CA ARG A 84 -12.61 -0.29 -14.73
C ARG A 84 -12.95 0.53 -13.47
N LYS A 85 -14.08 0.23 -12.83
CA LYS A 85 -14.48 0.82 -11.55
C LYS A 85 -13.45 0.59 -10.44
N GLU A 86 -12.67 -0.51 -10.48
CA GLU A 86 -11.61 -0.78 -9.49
C GLU A 86 -10.42 0.19 -9.62
N LEU A 87 -10.41 0.98 -10.70
CA LEU A 87 -9.41 2.02 -10.94
C LEU A 87 -9.94 3.43 -10.62
N THR A 88 -11.09 3.53 -9.96
CA THR A 88 -11.65 4.79 -9.47
C THR A 88 -11.14 5.12 -8.07
N VAL A 89 -11.23 6.38 -7.68
CA VAL A 89 -10.95 6.84 -6.32
C VAL A 89 -12.17 7.58 -5.77
N TYR A 90 -12.40 7.47 -4.47
CA TYR A 90 -13.46 8.23 -3.82
C TYR A 90 -12.93 9.62 -3.44
N ASP A 91 -13.56 10.66 -3.99
CA ASP A 91 -13.32 12.05 -3.61
C ASP A 91 -14.35 12.47 -2.55
N GLU A 92 -13.92 12.60 -1.31
CA GLU A 92 -14.81 12.96 -0.20
C GLU A 92 -15.01 14.47 -0.04
N HIS A 93 -14.17 15.29 -0.66
CA HIS A 93 -14.15 16.72 -0.40
C HIS A 93 -14.95 17.53 -1.43
N VAL A 94 -14.76 17.28 -2.71
CA VAL A 94 -15.31 18.09 -3.81
C VAL A 94 -16.53 17.41 -4.44
N ASN A 95 -16.31 16.23 -5.05
CA ASN A 95 -17.35 15.53 -5.80
C ASN A 95 -18.23 14.63 -4.92
N LYS A 96 -17.71 14.19 -3.78
CA LYS A 96 -18.36 13.28 -2.82
C LYS A 96 -18.87 12.00 -3.49
N THR A 97 -18.05 11.46 -4.36
CA THR A 97 -18.34 10.27 -5.16
C THR A 97 -17.07 9.60 -5.68
N TYR A 98 -17.24 8.43 -6.30
CA TYR A 98 -16.17 7.82 -7.06
C TYR A 98 -15.93 8.56 -8.37
N ILE A 99 -14.68 8.85 -8.65
CA ILE A 99 -14.21 9.52 -9.86
C ILE A 99 -13.13 8.67 -10.55
N LEU A 100 -13.08 8.78 -11.88
CA LEU A 100 -11.98 8.29 -12.68
C LEU A 100 -11.29 9.51 -13.28
N GLU A 101 -10.08 9.81 -12.83
CA GLU A 101 -9.38 11.04 -13.22
C GLU A 101 -8.72 10.90 -14.57
N ALA A 102 -8.53 12.04 -15.22
CA ALA A 102 -7.70 12.14 -16.41
C ALA A 102 -6.24 11.79 -16.10
N GLY A 103 -5.60 11.06 -16.99
CA GLY A 103 -4.20 10.70 -16.84
C GLY A 103 -3.86 9.28 -17.29
N ASP A 104 -2.64 8.90 -17.00
CA ASP A 104 -2.09 7.61 -17.39
C ASP A 104 -2.35 6.56 -16.31
N TYR A 105 -2.93 5.45 -16.72
CA TYR A 105 -3.18 4.27 -15.92
C TYR A 105 -2.29 3.12 -16.39
N TYR A 106 -1.93 2.27 -15.45
CA TYR A 106 -1.09 1.11 -15.73
C TYR A 106 -1.71 -0.14 -15.12
N LEU A 107 -1.78 -1.22 -15.89
CA LEU A 107 -2.05 -2.57 -15.41
C LEU A 107 -0.76 -3.36 -15.47
N SER A 108 -0.33 -3.93 -14.37
CA SER A 108 0.90 -4.71 -14.28
C SER A 108 0.62 -6.12 -13.78
N VAL A 109 1.19 -7.10 -14.44
CA VAL A 109 1.26 -8.48 -13.92
C VAL A 109 2.47 -8.57 -13.02
N GLY A 110 2.24 -8.91 -11.74
CA GLY A 110 3.30 -9.02 -10.74
C GLY A 110 3.13 -10.25 -9.85
N LEU A 111 4.23 -10.72 -9.28
CA LEU A 111 4.22 -11.78 -8.28
C LEU A 111 3.66 -11.27 -6.94
N ASP A 112 3.85 -10.00 -6.70
CA ASP A 112 3.35 -9.23 -5.56
C ASP A 112 3.26 -7.74 -5.94
N ALA A 113 2.82 -6.91 -5.01
CA ALA A 113 2.68 -5.47 -5.21
C ALA A 113 4.01 -4.77 -5.51
N HIS A 114 5.10 -5.24 -4.90
CA HIS A 114 6.43 -4.69 -5.08
C HIS A 114 6.99 -4.99 -6.47
N ASP A 115 6.87 -6.24 -6.96
CA ASP A 115 7.22 -6.61 -8.34
C ASP A 115 6.41 -5.77 -9.34
N ALA A 116 5.10 -5.60 -9.09
CA ALA A 116 4.24 -4.78 -9.95
C ALA A 116 4.66 -3.30 -10.01
N VAL A 117 5.06 -2.69 -8.88
CA VAL A 117 5.59 -1.32 -8.84
C VAL A 117 6.87 -1.22 -9.66
N ASN A 118 7.81 -2.15 -9.48
CA ASN A 118 9.06 -2.15 -10.23
C ASN A 118 8.83 -2.32 -11.75
N ASN A 119 7.88 -3.18 -12.15
CA ASN A 119 7.49 -3.33 -13.55
C ASN A 119 6.96 -2.01 -14.14
N ILE A 120 6.08 -1.31 -13.39
CA ILE A 120 5.54 -0.01 -13.82
C ILE A 120 6.63 1.06 -13.88
N LEU A 121 7.53 1.10 -12.91
CA LEU A 121 8.66 2.04 -12.92
C LEU A 121 9.56 1.79 -14.14
N ALA A 122 9.85 0.52 -14.46
CA ALA A 122 10.59 0.17 -15.68
C ALA A 122 9.85 0.63 -16.95
N ALA A 123 8.53 0.45 -17.01
CA ALA A 123 7.71 0.92 -18.14
C ALA A 123 7.68 2.46 -18.26
N LYS A 124 7.88 3.17 -17.15
CA LYS A 124 8.05 4.64 -17.14
C LYS A 124 9.47 5.10 -17.44
N GLY A 125 10.41 4.18 -17.67
CA GLY A 125 11.81 4.48 -18.01
C GLY A 125 12.74 4.69 -16.82
N TYR A 126 12.31 4.33 -15.61
CA TYR A 126 13.19 4.33 -14.44
C TYR A 126 14.11 3.11 -14.47
N ALA A 127 15.27 3.25 -13.85
CA ALA A 127 16.23 2.17 -13.62
C ALA A 127 16.46 1.96 -12.11
N PRO A 128 16.86 0.75 -11.70
CA PRO A 128 17.20 0.51 -10.30
C PRO A 128 18.31 1.46 -9.84
N ILE A 129 18.18 1.96 -8.61
CA ILE A 129 19.27 2.67 -7.97
C ILE A 129 20.38 1.63 -7.71
N ALA A 130 21.60 1.96 -8.12
CA ALA A 130 22.75 1.14 -7.77
C ALA A 130 22.82 1.09 -6.23
N GLN A 131 22.61 -0.09 -5.66
CA GLN A 131 22.85 -0.27 -4.22
C GLN A 131 24.34 -0.05 -4.00
N GLU A 132 24.67 0.97 -3.22
CA GLU A 132 26.04 1.10 -2.75
C GLU A 132 26.36 -0.15 -1.93
N THR A 133 27.48 -0.77 -2.25
CA THR A 133 27.98 -1.92 -1.47
C THR A 133 28.07 -1.46 -0.02
N PRO A 134 27.54 -2.20 0.97
CA PRO A 134 27.64 -1.79 2.36
C PRO A 134 29.09 -1.49 2.68
N ALA A 135 29.35 -0.30 3.22
CA ALA A 135 30.68 0.04 3.70
C ALA A 135 31.10 -1.01 4.72
N ALA A 136 32.40 -1.35 4.70
CA ALA A 136 32.98 -2.34 5.58
C ALA A 136 32.56 -2.08 7.04
N GLU A 137 32.37 -3.18 7.79
CA GLU A 137 31.96 -3.22 9.19
C GLU A 137 32.68 -2.11 10.01
N GLY A 138 31.95 -1.09 10.48
CA GLY A 138 32.48 0.02 11.26
C GLY A 138 32.35 1.42 10.64
N ALA A 139 31.79 1.56 9.42
CA ALA A 139 31.40 2.86 8.89
C ALA A 139 30.02 3.24 9.45
N GLU A 140 29.88 4.48 9.95
CA GLU A 140 28.58 5.01 10.32
C GLU A 140 27.65 4.92 9.12
N GLU A 141 26.42 4.42 9.35
CA GLU A 141 25.41 4.27 8.30
C GLU A 141 25.20 5.63 7.63
N ALA A 142 25.65 5.74 6.39
CA ALA A 142 25.27 6.87 5.56
C ALA A 142 23.78 6.70 5.25
N GLU A 143 22.94 7.52 5.89
CA GLU A 143 21.56 7.72 5.48
C GLU A 143 21.53 8.24 4.04
N THR A 144 21.39 7.36 3.08
CA THR A 144 21.15 7.76 1.71
C THR A 144 20.05 6.95 1.06
N ALA A 145 18.89 6.97 1.66
CA ALA A 145 17.67 6.91 0.87
C ALA A 145 17.43 8.35 0.38
N THR A 146 18.08 8.75 -0.69
CA THR A 146 17.75 10.00 -1.37
C THR A 146 16.40 9.78 -2.06
N LEU A 147 15.31 10.05 -1.33
CA LEU A 147 14.03 10.33 -1.93
C LEU A 147 14.26 11.51 -2.87
N THR A 148 14.24 11.29 -4.16
CA THR A 148 14.29 12.39 -5.11
C THR A 148 13.15 13.35 -4.79
N ALA A 149 13.38 14.64 -4.88
CA ALA A 149 12.52 15.75 -4.42
C ALA A 149 11.07 15.74 -4.99
N ASN A 150 10.68 14.75 -5.76
CA ASN A 150 9.37 14.60 -6.37
C ASN A 150 8.60 13.34 -5.88
N GLY A 151 9.00 12.72 -4.78
CA GLY A 151 8.30 11.52 -4.27
C GLY A 151 8.30 10.35 -5.27
N ALA A 152 9.18 10.36 -6.27
CA ALA A 152 9.36 9.23 -7.16
C ALA A 152 9.98 8.09 -6.35
N ALA A 153 9.24 7.02 -6.18
CA ALA A 153 9.76 5.81 -5.57
C ALA A 153 11.02 5.39 -6.33
N ALA A 154 12.11 5.27 -5.61
CA ALA A 154 13.32 4.72 -6.18
C ALA A 154 13.07 3.25 -6.50
N MET A 155 13.45 2.81 -7.68
CA MET A 155 13.37 1.43 -8.08
C MET A 155 14.50 0.68 -7.38
N ASP A 156 14.17 -0.27 -6.50
CA ASP A 156 15.14 -1.02 -5.69
C ASP A 156 15.51 -2.38 -6.30
N ALA A 157 14.69 -2.86 -7.26
CA ALA A 157 14.93 -4.08 -8.01
C ALA A 157 14.57 -3.90 -9.48
N PRO A 158 15.18 -4.67 -10.41
CA PRO A 158 14.82 -4.63 -11.81
C PRO A 158 13.37 -4.98 -12.04
N GLY A 159 12.66 -4.18 -12.83
CA GLY A 159 11.30 -4.45 -13.29
C GLY A 159 11.28 -4.88 -14.76
N ASP A 160 10.16 -5.47 -15.16
CA ASP A 160 9.92 -5.93 -16.54
C ASP A 160 8.79 -5.11 -17.16
N ALA A 161 9.16 -4.13 -17.99
CA ALA A 161 8.21 -3.29 -18.71
C ALA A 161 7.26 -4.09 -19.64
N ALA A 162 7.66 -5.29 -20.08
CA ALA A 162 6.81 -6.13 -20.93
C ALA A 162 5.61 -6.74 -20.19
N LYS A 163 5.60 -6.66 -18.86
CA LYS A 163 4.47 -7.07 -18.02
C LYS A 163 3.46 -5.96 -17.75
N VAL A 164 3.59 -4.81 -18.41
CA VAL A 164 2.79 -3.62 -18.15
C VAL A 164 2.00 -3.22 -19.38
N TYR A 165 0.72 -2.95 -19.16
CA TYR A 165 -0.16 -2.31 -20.14
C TYR A 165 -0.50 -0.91 -19.66
N LYS A 166 -0.31 0.09 -20.50
CA LYS A 166 -0.65 1.49 -20.23
C LYS A 166 -1.88 1.87 -21.05
N PHE A 167 -2.80 2.60 -20.43
CA PHE A 167 -3.86 3.33 -21.12
C PHE A 167 -4.03 4.73 -20.54
N THR A 168 -4.69 5.62 -21.28
CA THR A 168 -4.90 7.00 -20.87
C THR A 168 -6.39 7.31 -20.80
N VAL A 169 -6.79 8.07 -19.80
CA VAL A 169 -8.10 8.67 -19.67
C VAL A 169 -7.95 10.16 -20.00
N ASP A 170 -8.69 10.64 -21.01
CA ASP A 170 -8.48 11.98 -21.57
C ASP A 170 -9.12 13.10 -20.73
N SER A 171 -10.14 12.78 -19.94
CA SER A 171 -10.84 13.74 -19.09
C SER A 171 -11.39 13.06 -17.84
N ASP A 172 -11.55 13.85 -16.78
CA ASP A 172 -12.15 13.36 -15.54
C ASP A 172 -13.59 12.88 -15.77
N ASP A 173 -13.88 11.69 -15.25
CA ASP A 173 -15.23 11.12 -15.22
C ASP A 173 -15.70 11.07 -13.76
N ASN A 174 -16.52 12.02 -13.39
CA ASN A 174 -17.18 12.11 -12.09
C ASN A 174 -18.68 11.76 -12.16
N ALA A 175 -19.14 11.17 -13.25
CA ALA A 175 -20.53 10.84 -13.51
C ALA A 175 -20.80 9.34 -13.56
N THR A 176 -20.03 8.58 -14.33
CA THR A 176 -20.28 7.15 -14.60
C THR A 176 -20.34 6.31 -13.31
N TYR A 177 -19.42 6.56 -12.37
CA TYR A 177 -19.33 5.80 -11.11
C TYR A 177 -19.99 6.53 -9.94
N SER A 178 -20.64 7.66 -10.18
CA SER A 178 -21.34 8.43 -9.17
C SER A 178 -22.65 7.77 -8.72
N VAL A 179 -23.27 8.33 -7.69
CA VAL A 179 -24.63 7.91 -7.27
C VAL A 179 -25.63 8.03 -8.41
N SER A 180 -25.54 9.10 -9.22
CA SER A 180 -26.43 9.30 -10.37
C SER A 180 -26.17 8.31 -11.49
N GLY A 181 -24.92 7.90 -11.70
CA GLY A 181 -24.56 6.92 -12.73
C GLY A 181 -24.87 5.49 -12.34
N THR A 182 -24.62 5.12 -11.09
CA THR A 182 -24.77 3.74 -10.60
C THR A 182 -26.10 3.45 -9.92
N GLY A 183 -26.79 4.49 -9.42
CA GLY A 183 -27.97 4.35 -8.56
C GLY A 183 -27.66 3.93 -7.11
N TYR A 184 -26.42 3.70 -6.76
CA TYR A 184 -26.02 3.31 -5.40
C TYR A 184 -25.69 4.55 -4.56
N LYS A 185 -26.38 4.69 -3.42
CA LYS A 185 -26.07 5.75 -2.47
C LYS A 185 -24.74 5.45 -1.77
N ILE A 186 -23.78 6.35 -1.94
CA ILE A 186 -22.51 6.30 -1.23
C ILE A 186 -22.68 7.00 0.10
N THR A 187 -22.37 6.31 1.20
CA THR A 187 -22.42 6.87 2.55
C THR A 187 -21.07 6.68 3.23
N ASN A 188 -20.52 7.74 3.81
CA ASN A 188 -19.38 7.62 4.68
C ASN A 188 -19.87 7.20 6.09
N GLN A 189 -19.74 5.92 6.41
CA GLN A 189 -20.12 5.40 7.74
C GLN A 189 -19.08 5.68 8.81
N PHE A 190 -17.89 6.12 8.43
CA PHE A 190 -16.75 6.36 9.34
C PHE A 190 -16.37 7.84 9.44
N GLY A 191 -17.17 8.75 8.89
CA GLY A 191 -16.91 10.19 8.95
C GLY A 191 -16.76 10.69 10.39
N ASP A 192 -17.55 10.14 11.30
CA ASP A 192 -17.50 10.48 12.73
C ASP A 192 -16.30 9.86 13.46
N ALA A 193 -15.59 8.93 12.84
CA ALA A 193 -14.38 8.34 13.42
C ALA A 193 -13.11 9.16 13.14
N ASP A 194 -13.16 10.10 12.22
CA ASP A 194 -12.06 10.99 11.95
C ASP A 194 -11.94 12.06 13.04
N LEU A 195 -10.80 12.08 13.71
CA LEU A 195 -10.52 13.07 14.78
C LEU A 195 -10.61 14.51 14.26
N ASN A 196 -10.33 14.76 12.99
CA ASN A 196 -10.44 16.07 12.38
C ASN A 196 -11.89 16.55 12.18
N SER A 197 -12.88 15.65 12.32
CA SER A 197 -14.31 16.00 12.25
C SER A 197 -14.82 16.70 13.53
N TYR A 198 -14.06 16.66 14.63
CA TYR A 198 -14.51 17.15 15.93
C TYR A 198 -13.92 18.51 16.34
N GLY A 199 -13.33 19.26 15.43
CA GLY A 199 -12.79 20.59 15.73
C GLY A 199 -11.68 21.06 14.81
N GLU A 200 -10.71 21.79 15.37
CA GLU A 200 -9.52 22.18 14.64
C GLU A 200 -8.74 20.92 14.22
N LYS A 201 -7.96 21.01 13.14
CA LYS A 201 -7.16 19.91 12.61
C LYS A 201 -6.25 19.31 13.72
N LEU A 202 -6.71 18.22 14.33
CA LEU A 202 -6.04 17.58 15.45
C LEU A 202 -4.91 16.65 14.99
N VAL A 203 -5.04 16.12 13.79
CA VAL A 203 -4.12 15.12 13.23
C VAL A 203 -3.72 15.52 11.83
N THR A 204 -2.44 15.47 11.54
CA THR A 204 -1.93 15.54 10.16
C THR A 204 -1.68 14.11 9.70
N TYR A 205 -2.49 13.62 8.77
CA TYR A 205 -2.32 12.29 8.23
C TYR A 205 -1.10 12.21 7.33
N LEU A 206 -0.44 11.05 7.32
CA LEU A 206 0.65 10.78 6.41
C LEU A 206 0.15 10.92 4.98
N SER A 207 0.80 11.76 4.20
CA SER A 207 0.48 11.94 2.79
C SER A 207 1.61 11.40 1.92
N ARG A 208 1.22 10.75 0.84
CA ARG A 208 2.13 10.37 -0.23
C ARG A 208 2.75 11.58 -0.94
N SER A 209 2.12 12.75 -0.85
CA SER A 209 2.61 13.98 -1.50
C SER A 209 3.97 14.43 -0.97
N ASP A 210 4.24 14.21 0.32
CA ASP A 210 5.45 14.69 0.98
C ASP A 210 6.04 13.70 1.98
N TRP A 211 5.33 12.60 2.28
CA TRP A 211 5.70 11.60 3.29
C TRP A 211 5.90 12.21 4.70
N GLN A 212 5.34 13.40 4.91
CA GLN A 212 5.35 14.10 6.18
C GLN A 212 4.02 13.89 6.88
N GLY A 213 4.03 13.70 8.15
CA GLY A 213 2.82 13.57 8.91
C GLY A 213 2.96 12.58 10.04
N THR A 214 1.86 12.10 10.49
CA THR A 214 1.61 11.50 11.77
C THR A 214 2.23 10.14 12.01
N TRP A 215 3.53 10.02 11.91
CA TRP A 215 4.15 9.07 12.81
C TRP A 215 4.20 9.75 14.18
N PRO A 216 3.49 9.23 15.19
CA PRO A 216 3.58 9.84 16.52
C PRO A 216 5.02 9.72 17.01
N VAL A 217 5.72 10.85 17.04
CA VAL A 217 7.06 10.95 17.65
C VAL A 217 6.97 10.90 19.17
N SER A 218 5.76 11.05 19.73
CA SER A 218 5.44 10.81 21.14
C SER A 218 3.97 10.43 21.26
N TYR A 219 3.66 9.46 22.07
CA TYR A 219 2.29 9.22 22.48
C TYR A 219 1.92 10.35 23.44
N ALA A 220 1.03 11.26 23.03
CA ALA A 220 0.39 12.16 23.98
C ALA A 220 -0.41 11.27 24.94
N SER A 221 0.01 11.15 26.18
CA SER A 221 -0.83 10.59 27.20
C SER A 221 -1.98 11.56 27.40
N LEU A 222 -3.18 11.19 26.99
CA LEU A 222 -4.38 11.90 27.37
C LEU A 222 -4.52 11.73 28.88
N THR A 223 -4.17 12.75 29.62
CA THR A 223 -4.44 12.81 31.06
C THR A 223 -5.93 13.16 31.23
N ALA A 224 -6.65 12.33 31.96
CA ALA A 224 -8.01 12.71 32.35
C ALA A 224 -7.96 14.07 33.06
N ASN A 225 -8.93 14.93 32.77
CA ASN A 225 -8.98 16.23 33.48
C ASN A 225 -9.18 16.05 34.97
N ASP A 226 -8.77 17.05 35.75
CA ASP A 226 -8.83 16.99 37.21
C ASP A 226 -10.24 16.70 37.77
N ALA A 227 -11.29 17.08 37.07
CA ALA A 227 -12.67 16.79 37.49
C ALA A 227 -12.97 15.29 37.40
N ILE A 228 -12.45 14.60 36.38
CA ILE A 228 -12.60 13.15 36.26
C ILE A 228 -11.73 12.44 37.30
N ILE A 229 -10.48 12.87 37.47
CA ILE A 229 -9.55 12.29 38.44
C ILE A 229 -10.10 12.43 39.85
N ASN A 230 -10.59 13.61 40.23
CA ASN A 230 -11.16 13.88 41.53
C ASN A 230 -12.51 13.19 41.73
N GLY A 231 -13.33 13.08 40.68
CA GLY A 231 -14.63 12.40 40.72
C GLY A 231 -14.54 10.89 40.90
N LEU A 232 -13.47 10.27 40.42
CA LEU A 232 -13.22 8.84 40.58
C LEU A 232 -12.61 8.47 41.93
N GLN A 233 -12.25 9.46 42.77
CA GLN A 233 -11.64 9.27 44.11
C GLN A 233 -10.48 8.26 44.14
N PHE A 234 -9.73 8.16 43.05
CA PHE A 234 -8.52 7.35 43.03
C PHE A 234 -7.42 8.05 43.85
N ASN A 235 -7.50 7.90 45.17
CA ASN A 235 -6.38 8.23 46.06
C ASN A 235 -5.35 7.10 46.02
N TYR A 236 -4.94 6.71 44.79
CA TYR A 236 -3.85 5.77 44.66
C TYR A 236 -2.56 6.58 44.72
N THR A 237 -1.93 6.62 45.86
CA THR A 237 -0.54 6.96 45.98
C THR A 237 0.22 5.72 45.52
N ALA A 238 0.77 5.74 44.29
CA ALA A 238 1.70 4.69 43.91
C ALA A 238 2.83 4.74 44.94
N GLU A 239 2.94 3.76 45.80
CA GLU A 239 4.18 3.54 46.53
C GLU A 239 5.26 3.32 45.51
N ALA A 240 6.33 4.09 45.60
CA ALA A 240 7.50 3.82 44.78
C ALA A 240 7.87 2.34 44.95
N PRO A 241 8.10 1.60 43.86
CA PRO A 241 8.51 0.20 44.00
C PRO A 241 9.69 0.15 44.96
N ASP A 242 9.65 -0.80 45.88
CA ASP A 242 10.73 -1.00 46.85
C ASP A 242 12.06 -1.09 46.08
N GLU A 243 12.94 -0.14 46.32
CA GLU A 243 14.25 -0.08 45.64
C GLU A 243 15.04 -1.39 45.79
N THR A 244 14.74 -2.17 46.83
CA THR A 244 15.35 -3.48 47.01
C THR A 244 14.95 -4.52 45.97
N VAL A 245 13.76 -4.33 45.34
CA VAL A 245 13.31 -5.20 44.24
C VAL A 245 14.01 -4.83 42.93
N ILE A 246 14.41 -3.56 42.78
CA ILE A 246 15.04 -3.04 41.55
C ILE A 246 16.56 -3.17 41.58
N THR A 247 17.18 -3.20 42.77
CA THR A 247 18.65 -3.30 42.91
C THR A 247 19.23 -4.64 42.44
N GLY A 248 18.38 -5.64 42.21
CA GLY A 248 18.80 -6.91 41.58
C GLY A 248 18.83 -6.87 40.04
N SER A 249 18.33 -5.80 39.41
CA SER A 249 18.13 -5.71 37.97
C SER A 249 19.11 -4.80 37.24
N THR A 250 20.33 -4.68 37.73
CA THR A 250 21.40 -4.01 36.97
C THR A 250 21.90 -4.84 35.77
N ALA A 251 21.37 -6.05 35.60
CA ALA A 251 21.56 -6.78 34.34
C ALA A 251 20.68 -6.17 33.27
N THR A 252 21.23 -5.23 32.56
CA THR A 252 20.60 -4.53 31.40
C THR A 252 20.32 -5.43 30.20
N ASN A 253 20.55 -6.73 30.29
CA ASN A 253 20.46 -7.67 29.18
C ASN A 253 19.61 -8.87 29.54
N TYR A 254 18.31 -8.70 29.74
CA TYR A 254 17.37 -9.81 29.68
C TYR A 254 17.14 -10.21 28.23
N THR A 255 17.68 -11.33 27.82
CA THR A 255 17.32 -11.95 26.56
C THR A 255 16.02 -12.74 26.72
N LEU A 256 15.31 -12.99 25.62
CA LEU A 256 14.10 -13.83 25.64
C LEU A 256 14.35 -15.18 26.33
N ALA A 257 15.57 -15.73 26.21
CA ALA A 257 15.99 -16.95 26.86
C ALA A 257 15.99 -16.87 28.41
N ASN A 258 16.15 -15.67 28.98
CA ASN A 258 16.12 -15.45 30.41
C ASN A 258 14.68 -15.39 30.97
N LEU A 259 13.68 -15.24 30.09
CA LEU A 259 12.26 -15.16 30.45
C LEU A 259 11.54 -16.50 30.22
N ILE A 260 12.07 -17.34 29.35
CA ILE A 260 11.47 -18.65 29.05
C ILE A 260 11.67 -19.59 30.25
N GLY A 261 10.59 -20.12 30.80
CA GLY A 261 10.62 -21.09 31.91
C GLY A 261 10.64 -20.45 33.29
N LYS A 262 10.31 -19.17 33.43
CA LYS A 262 10.03 -18.55 34.73
C LYS A 262 8.51 -18.56 34.96
N ASP A 263 8.09 -19.19 36.04
CA ASP A 263 6.73 -19.08 36.55
C ASP A 263 6.60 -17.68 37.19
N TYR A 264 5.68 -16.86 36.63
CA TYR A 264 5.30 -15.57 37.17
C TYR A 264 3.95 -15.68 37.87
#